data_349217bcc9e071cf44888d5b524e4c49
#
_entry.id   349217bcc9e071cf44888d5b524e4c49
#
_cell.length_a   1.000
_cell.length_b   1.000
_cell.length_c   1.000
_cell.angle_alpha   90.00
_cell.angle_beta   90.00
_cell.angle_gamma   90.00
#
_symmetry.space_group_name_H-M   'P 1'
#
loop_
_entity.id
_entity.type
_entity.pdbx_description
1 polymer ?
#
loop_
_entity_poly.entity_id
_entity_poly.type
_entity_poly.pdbx_seq_one_letter_code
_entity_poly.pdbx_strand_id
1 'polypeptide(L)'
;AREFHGVWGNYTVDITIDKDYVVGGTGYLMNADEIGHGYAEKTKSKNKETLTWRFYAPNVHDFAWAADPEYTHDIVTSDTGVDLHFFYKPTVNIDDWKKLQDDSLKLLEYFEQNIGPYPWKQYSIIQGGDGGMEYAMCTMITGERPYPSLLGVTAHEMSHAWHQHVLATNEAKHPWMDEGFTEYATSHSIN
;
A
#
# COMPACT_ATOMS: atom_id res chain seq x y z
N ALA A 1 -20.93 -5.62 -8.57
CA ALA A 1 -19.79 -4.73 -8.47
C ALA A 1 -18.96 -5.14 -7.26
N ARG A 2 -17.63 -5.07 -7.36
CA ARG A 2 -16.70 -5.39 -6.27
C ARG A 2 -16.07 -4.13 -5.67
N GLU A 3 -16.38 -2.96 -6.23
CA GLU A 3 -15.83 -1.68 -5.84
C GLU A 3 -16.46 -1.16 -4.54
N PHE A 4 -15.69 -0.40 -3.80
CA PHE A 4 -16.07 0.15 -2.50
C PHE A 4 -16.27 1.65 -2.60
N HIS A 5 -17.29 2.14 -1.94
CA HIS A 5 -17.55 3.57 -1.80
C HIS A 5 -17.94 3.89 -0.36
N GLY A 6 -16.91 4.07 0.45
CA GLY A 6 -17.06 4.38 1.87
C GLY A 6 -17.25 5.87 2.15
N VAL A 7 -17.51 6.19 3.41
CA VAL A 7 -17.63 7.57 3.88
C VAL A 7 -16.24 8.13 4.18
N TRP A 8 -15.95 9.30 3.60
CA TRP A 8 -14.69 10.02 3.84
C TRP A 8 -14.55 10.46 5.29
N GLY A 9 -13.38 10.25 5.85
CA GLY A 9 -13.07 10.65 7.22
C GLY A 9 -11.61 10.44 7.59
N ASN A 10 -11.34 10.72 8.85
CA ASN A 10 -10.06 10.36 9.47
C ASN A 10 -10.26 9.09 10.27
N TYR A 11 -9.42 8.09 10.01
CA TYR A 11 -9.47 6.80 10.69
C TYR A 11 -8.35 6.73 11.73
N THR A 12 -8.70 6.35 12.95
CA THR A 12 -7.75 5.93 13.97
C THR A 12 -8.05 4.49 14.31
N VAL A 13 -7.09 3.59 14.04
CA VAL A 13 -7.30 2.14 14.14
C VAL A 13 -6.21 1.52 15.00
N ASP A 14 -6.62 0.86 16.08
CA ASP A 14 -5.74 0.09 16.94
C ASP A 14 -5.92 -1.40 16.64
N ILE A 15 -4.83 -2.08 16.23
CA ILE A 15 -4.80 -3.50 15.94
C ILE A 15 -3.93 -4.19 17.00
N THR A 16 -4.53 -5.01 17.83
CA THR A 16 -3.79 -5.82 18.82
C THR A 16 -3.69 -7.26 18.34
N ILE A 17 -2.46 -7.70 18.11
CA ILE A 17 -2.17 -9.01 17.55
C ILE A 17 -0.91 -9.59 18.23
N ASP A 18 -0.64 -10.87 18.03
CA ASP A 18 0.58 -11.52 18.50
C ASP A 18 1.82 -10.74 18.04
N LYS A 19 2.81 -10.67 18.93
CA LYS A 19 4.02 -9.86 18.74
C LYS A 19 4.87 -10.24 17.53
N ASP A 20 4.72 -11.47 17.02
CA ASP A 20 5.52 -11.99 15.92
C ASP A 20 4.94 -11.61 14.54
N TYR A 21 3.71 -11.08 14.50
CA TYR A 21 3.10 -10.60 13.26
C TYR A 21 3.62 -9.23 12.84
N VAL A 22 3.92 -9.10 11.55
CA VAL A 22 4.19 -7.83 10.89
C VAL A 22 2.89 -7.36 10.25
N VAL A 23 2.49 -6.11 10.53
CA VAL A 23 1.25 -5.53 10.02
C VAL A 23 1.58 -4.43 9.03
N GLY A 24 0.97 -4.48 7.84
CA GLY A 24 0.97 -3.41 6.85
C GLY A 24 -0.45 -3.00 6.51
N GLY A 25 -0.65 -1.77 6.05
CA GLY A 25 -1.99 -1.30 5.67
C GLY A 25 -2.09 0.19 5.43
N THR A 26 -3.31 0.66 5.48
CA THR A 26 -3.70 2.06 5.34
C THR A 26 -3.18 2.91 6.49
N GLY A 27 -2.58 4.06 6.18
CA GLY A 27 -2.25 5.10 7.17
C GLY A 27 -0.84 5.01 7.75
N TYR A 28 -0.57 5.96 8.63
CA TYR A 28 0.71 6.13 9.31
C TYR A 28 0.74 5.34 10.62
N LEU A 29 1.81 4.58 10.85
CA LEU A 29 2.01 3.92 12.15
C LEU A 29 2.51 4.94 13.17
N MET A 30 1.68 5.27 14.15
CA MET A 30 1.92 6.35 15.12
C MET A 30 2.86 5.96 16.28
N ASN A 31 3.12 4.67 16.47
CA ASN A 31 3.96 4.14 17.54
C ASN A 31 5.06 3.20 17.02
N ALA A 32 5.68 3.57 15.91
CA ALA A 32 6.70 2.77 15.22
C ALA A 32 7.86 2.35 16.16
N ASP A 33 8.27 3.22 17.08
CA ASP A 33 9.31 2.97 18.07
C ASP A 33 8.95 1.92 19.14
N GLU A 34 7.65 1.70 19.37
CA GLU A 34 7.17 0.62 20.25
C GLU A 34 7.09 -0.72 19.50
N ILE A 35 6.82 -0.66 18.21
CA ILE A 35 6.57 -1.82 17.35
C ILE A 35 7.88 -2.40 16.81
N GLY A 36 8.71 -1.60 16.16
CA GLY A 36 9.83 -2.09 15.39
C GLY A 36 9.39 -2.65 14.04
N HIS A 37 9.63 -3.93 13.77
CA HIS A 37 9.21 -4.66 12.56
C HIS A 37 9.49 -3.92 11.23
N GLY A 38 10.65 -3.23 11.13
CA GLY A 38 11.05 -2.49 9.93
C GLY A 38 10.53 -1.05 9.85
N TYR A 39 9.58 -0.63 10.68
CA TYR A 39 9.07 0.76 10.69
C TYR A 39 10.02 1.74 11.37
N ALA A 40 10.67 1.32 12.45
CA ALA A 40 11.71 2.08 13.15
C ALA A 40 12.56 1.14 14.00
N GLU A 41 13.72 1.65 14.49
CA GLU A 41 14.43 0.96 15.56
C GLU A 41 13.54 0.87 16.80
N LYS A 42 13.42 -0.35 17.33
CA LYS A 42 12.62 -0.59 18.53
C LYS A 42 13.34 -0.08 19.76
N THR A 43 12.88 1.06 20.28
CA THR A 43 13.50 1.69 21.47
C THR A 43 12.78 1.34 22.77
N LYS A 44 11.53 0.89 22.72
CA LYS A 44 10.72 0.50 23.88
C LYS A 44 10.49 -0.99 23.89
N SER A 45 11.24 -1.70 24.72
CA SER A 45 11.04 -3.14 24.92
C SER A 45 10.19 -3.37 26.16
N LYS A 46 8.98 -3.92 25.96
CA LYS A 46 8.25 -4.62 27.01
C LYS A 46 8.07 -6.06 26.55
N ASN A 47 8.40 -7.01 27.42
CA ASN A 47 8.19 -8.42 27.10
C ASN A 47 6.68 -8.73 27.11
N LYS A 48 6.03 -8.56 25.97
CA LYS A 48 4.59 -8.75 25.78
C LYS A 48 4.35 -9.89 24.79
N GLU A 49 3.28 -10.63 24.97
CA GLU A 49 2.81 -11.65 24.04
C GLU A 49 2.15 -11.01 22.79
N THR A 50 1.60 -9.81 22.95
CA THR A 50 0.93 -9.07 21.89
C THR A 50 1.47 -7.65 21.75
N LEU A 51 1.37 -7.08 20.56
CA LEU A 51 1.63 -5.68 20.26
C LEU A 51 0.33 -4.99 19.81
N THR A 52 0.18 -3.71 20.13
CA THR A 52 -0.92 -2.88 19.63
C THR A 52 -0.34 -1.87 18.62
N TRP A 53 -0.69 -2.05 17.38
CA TRP A 53 -0.35 -1.19 16.26
C TRP A 53 -1.36 -0.06 16.16
N ARG A 54 -0.92 1.20 16.15
CA ARG A 54 -1.79 2.38 16.14
C ARG A 54 -1.64 3.12 14.85
N PHE A 55 -2.60 2.97 13.95
CA PHE A 55 -2.61 3.64 12.66
C PHE A 55 -3.48 4.90 12.68
N TYR A 56 -3.05 5.90 11.94
CA TYR A 56 -3.82 7.09 11.64
C TYR A 56 -3.83 7.33 10.13
N ALA A 57 -5.02 7.38 9.53
CA ALA A 57 -5.22 7.63 8.11
C ALA A 57 -6.12 8.86 7.93
N PRO A 58 -5.57 10.01 7.50
CA PRO A 58 -6.34 11.22 7.29
C PRO A 58 -7.01 11.22 5.93
N ASN A 59 -8.27 11.68 5.89
CA ASN A 59 -9.01 11.96 4.66
C ASN A 59 -9.00 10.78 3.68
N VAL A 60 -9.46 9.63 4.12
CA VAL A 60 -9.64 8.40 3.35
C VAL A 60 -11.07 7.90 3.48
N HIS A 61 -11.51 7.01 2.59
CA HIS A 61 -12.87 6.47 2.63
C HIS A 61 -12.93 4.97 2.92
N ASP A 62 -11.79 4.34 3.15
CA ASP A 62 -11.68 2.97 3.65
C ASP A 62 -10.44 2.79 4.51
N PHE A 63 -10.31 1.63 5.13
CA PHE A 63 -9.12 1.23 5.88
C PHE A 63 -8.91 -0.27 5.70
N ALA A 64 -7.82 -0.66 5.05
CA ALA A 64 -7.43 -2.05 4.87
C ALA A 64 -6.10 -2.35 5.56
N TRP A 65 -5.91 -3.58 5.99
CA TRP A 65 -4.67 -4.05 6.58
C TRP A 65 -4.47 -5.55 6.35
N ALA A 66 -3.22 -5.97 6.38
CA ALA A 66 -2.84 -7.38 6.38
C ALA A 66 -1.77 -7.63 7.44
N ALA A 67 -1.69 -8.85 7.91
CA ALA A 67 -0.71 -9.28 8.90
C ALA A 67 -0.24 -10.70 8.63
N ASP A 68 1.08 -10.90 8.69
CA ASP A 68 1.69 -12.22 8.54
C ASP A 68 3.00 -12.25 9.34
N PRO A 69 3.31 -13.33 10.10
CA PRO A 69 4.56 -13.43 10.84
C PRO A 69 5.78 -13.64 9.93
N GLU A 70 5.57 -14.00 8.66
CA GLU A 70 6.64 -14.22 7.68
C GLU A 70 6.88 -13.02 6.77
N TYR A 71 6.15 -11.91 6.93
CA TYR A 71 6.41 -10.72 6.13
C TYR A 71 7.81 -10.15 6.35
N THR A 72 8.54 -9.99 5.26
CA THR A 72 9.63 -9.01 5.17
C THR A 72 9.01 -7.65 4.93
N HIS A 73 9.48 -6.63 5.65
CA HIS A 73 9.05 -5.26 5.50
C HIS A 73 10.23 -4.39 5.08
N ASP A 74 10.15 -3.82 3.90
CA ASP A 74 11.11 -2.85 3.37
C ASP A 74 10.44 -1.49 3.17
N ILE A 75 11.24 -0.43 3.24
CA ILE A 75 10.79 0.94 2.97
C ILE A 75 11.78 1.59 2.01
N VAL A 76 11.25 2.25 0.99
CA VAL A 76 11.99 3.16 0.12
C VAL A 76 11.27 4.50 0.08
N THR A 77 12.02 5.59 0.10
CA THR A 77 11.45 6.95 0.13
C THR A 77 11.65 7.64 -1.21
N SER A 78 10.60 8.23 -1.75
CA SER A 78 10.65 9.01 -2.99
C SER A 78 11.28 10.40 -2.77
N ASP A 79 11.64 11.07 -3.85
CA ASP A 79 12.17 12.45 -3.82
C ASP A 79 11.14 13.45 -3.29
N THR A 80 9.84 13.15 -3.38
CA THR A 80 8.75 13.96 -2.83
C THR A 80 8.46 13.66 -1.35
N GLY A 81 9.22 12.73 -0.75
CA GLY A 81 9.11 12.33 0.65
C GLY A 81 7.90 11.44 0.94
N VAL A 82 7.52 10.60 0.00
CA VAL A 82 6.54 9.53 0.19
C VAL A 82 7.29 8.23 0.50
N ASP A 83 6.96 7.59 1.61
CA ASP A 83 7.48 6.29 1.98
C ASP A 83 6.65 5.19 1.32
N LEU A 84 7.27 4.39 0.44
CA LEU A 84 6.68 3.19 -0.12
C LEU A 84 7.08 2.01 0.76
N HIS A 85 6.09 1.36 1.35
CA HIS A 85 6.26 0.19 2.20
C HIS A 85 5.96 -1.08 1.41
N PHE A 86 6.85 -2.06 1.48
CA PHE A 86 6.70 -3.34 0.79
C PHE A 86 6.63 -4.47 1.82
N PHE A 87 5.55 -5.26 1.74
CA PHE A 87 5.34 -6.41 2.61
C PHE A 87 5.23 -7.67 1.76
N TYR A 88 6.18 -8.58 1.88
CA TYR A 88 6.22 -9.79 1.08
C TYR A 88 6.78 -10.98 1.86
N LYS A 89 6.43 -12.18 1.45
CA LYS A 89 6.80 -13.44 2.10
C LYS A 89 8.04 -14.04 1.44
N PRO A 90 8.78 -14.92 2.14
CA PRO A 90 9.93 -15.61 1.56
C PRO A 90 9.59 -16.58 0.41
N THR A 91 8.29 -16.83 0.16
CA THR A 91 7.82 -17.65 -0.96
C THR A 91 7.93 -16.97 -2.32
N VAL A 92 8.06 -15.64 -2.36
CA VAL A 92 8.21 -14.89 -3.62
C VAL A 92 9.65 -14.91 -4.14
N ASN A 93 9.83 -14.51 -5.40
CA ASN A 93 11.14 -14.15 -5.92
C ASN A 93 11.58 -12.82 -5.29
N ILE A 94 12.49 -12.88 -4.33
CA ILE A 94 12.96 -11.71 -3.56
C ILE A 94 13.64 -10.68 -4.47
N ASP A 95 14.41 -11.11 -5.47
CA ASP A 95 15.08 -10.20 -6.41
C ASP A 95 14.05 -9.39 -7.23
N ASP A 96 12.94 -10.01 -7.62
CA ASP A 96 11.84 -9.34 -8.31
C ASP A 96 11.18 -8.29 -7.40
N TRP A 97 10.98 -8.60 -6.11
CA TRP A 97 10.42 -7.66 -5.15
C TRP A 97 11.39 -6.51 -4.81
N LYS A 98 12.71 -6.77 -4.79
CA LYS A 98 13.71 -5.70 -4.66
C LYS A 98 13.74 -4.78 -5.88
N LYS A 99 13.68 -5.35 -7.07
CA LYS A 99 13.56 -4.58 -8.30
C LYS A 99 12.26 -3.78 -8.37
N LEU A 100 11.15 -4.35 -7.88
CA LEU A 100 9.86 -3.66 -7.80
C LEU A 100 9.92 -2.38 -6.97
N GLN A 101 10.75 -2.34 -5.92
CA GLN A 101 10.91 -1.14 -5.08
C GLN A 101 11.42 0.04 -5.92
N ASP A 102 12.48 -0.15 -6.70
CA ASP A 102 13.06 0.88 -7.55
C ASP A 102 12.09 1.32 -8.67
N ASP A 103 11.39 0.36 -9.27
CA ASP A 103 10.45 0.65 -10.36
C ASP A 103 9.15 1.29 -9.81
N SER A 104 8.74 1.00 -8.58
CA SER A 104 7.59 1.67 -7.93
C SER A 104 7.87 3.14 -7.62
N LEU A 105 9.12 3.52 -7.30
CA LEU A 105 9.51 4.94 -7.18
C LEU A 105 9.32 5.68 -8.50
N LYS A 106 9.70 5.06 -9.64
CA LYS A 106 9.51 5.63 -10.97
C LYS A 106 8.03 5.73 -11.35
N LEU A 107 7.22 4.73 -10.98
CA LEU A 107 5.77 4.77 -11.17
C LEU A 107 5.14 5.91 -10.39
N LEU A 108 5.49 6.07 -9.12
CA LEU A 108 5.02 7.18 -8.29
C LEU A 108 5.38 8.53 -8.91
N GLU A 109 6.65 8.71 -9.29
CA GLU A 109 7.12 9.93 -9.97
C GLU A 109 6.34 10.20 -11.26
N TYR A 110 6.14 9.17 -12.10
CA TYR A 110 5.36 9.28 -13.33
C TYR A 110 3.93 9.76 -13.06
N PHE A 111 3.24 9.15 -12.10
CA PHE A 111 1.86 9.54 -11.76
C PHE A 111 1.79 10.94 -11.14
N GLU A 112 2.74 11.31 -10.27
CA GLU A 112 2.80 12.66 -9.71
C GLU A 112 3.02 13.73 -10.80
N GLN A 113 3.83 13.46 -11.81
CA GLN A 113 4.12 14.38 -12.90
C GLN A 113 2.97 14.49 -13.91
N ASN A 114 2.24 13.42 -14.18
CA ASN A 114 1.26 13.35 -15.26
C ASN A 114 -0.19 13.49 -14.79
N ILE A 115 -0.49 13.21 -13.52
CA ILE A 115 -1.84 13.29 -12.98
C ILE A 115 -1.90 14.36 -11.87
N GLY A 116 -0.97 14.33 -10.91
CA GLY A 116 -0.91 15.28 -9.81
C GLY A 116 -0.25 14.72 -8.57
N PRO A 117 0.10 15.56 -7.58
CA PRO A 117 0.83 15.12 -6.40
C PRO A 117 0.04 14.09 -5.60
N TYR A 118 0.73 13.06 -5.10
CA TYR A 118 0.17 12.11 -4.17
C TYR A 118 -0.04 12.80 -2.80
N PRO A 119 -1.25 12.81 -2.24
CA PRO A 119 -1.55 13.69 -1.10
C PRO A 119 -1.08 13.16 0.26
N TRP A 120 -0.73 11.89 0.36
CA TRP A 120 -0.25 11.28 1.60
C TRP A 120 1.27 11.07 1.56
N LYS A 121 1.86 10.75 2.71
CA LYS A 121 3.31 10.51 2.84
C LYS A 121 3.67 9.04 3.02
N GLN A 122 2.74 8.15 2.73
CA GLN A 122 2.93 6.70 2.82
C GLN A 122 2.04 6.00 1.79
N TYR A 123 2.55 4.91 1.19
CA TYR A 123 1.78 3.96 0.39
C TYR A 123 2.30 2.55 0.66
N SER A 124 1.41 1.59 0.94
CA SER A 124 1.77 0.19 1.22
C SER A 124 1.47 -0.71 0.04
N ILE A 125 2.43 -1.52 -0.37
CA ILE A 125 2.32 -2.58 -1.39
C ILE A 125 2.49 -3.92 -0.67
N ILE A 126 1.41 -4.68 -0.56
CA ILE A 126 1.34 -5.86 0.29
C ILE A 126 1.06 -7.11 -0.54
N GLN A 127 1.89 -8.15 -0.36
CA GLN A 127 1.56 -9.46 -0.88
C GLN A 127 0.30 -10.00 -0.19
N GLY A 128 -0.77 -10.13 -0.94
CA GLY A 128 -2.03 -10.75 -0.53
C GLY A 128 -2.26 -12.08 -1.24
N GLY A 129 -3.42 -12.64 -1.02
CA GLY A 129 -3.81 -13.96 -1.55
C GLY A 129 -4.67 -13.90 -2.82
N ASP A 130 -5.08 -12.72 -3.28
CA ASP A 130 -6.02 -12.58 -4.40
C ASP A 130 -5.61 -11.42 -5.32
N GLY A 131 -5.54 -11.68 -6.61
CA GLY A 131 -5.36 -10.77 -7.75
C GLY A 131 -4.57 -9.48 -7.48
N GLY A 132 -5.27 -8.39 -7.53
CA GLY A 132 -4.93 -7.05 -7.10
C GLY A 132 -6.16 -6.42 -6.49
N MET A 133 -5.98 -5.49 -5.55
CA MET A 133 -7.05 -4.70 -4.95
C MET A 133 -6.51 -3.40 -4.40
N GLU A 134 -7.09 -2.32 -4.82
CA GLU A 134 -6.82 -0.96 -4.37
C GLU A 134 -7.55 -0.64 -3.07
N TYR A 135 -6.81 -0.06 -2.13
CA TYR A 135 -7.35 0.52 -0.91
C TYR A 135 -6.72 1.89 -0.68
N ALA A 136 -7.30 2.70 0.19
CA ALA A 136 -6.72 3.99 0.53
C ALA A 136 -5.31 3.83 1.10
N MET A 137 -4.31 4.48 0.51
CA MET A 137 -2.89 4.44 0.90
C MET A 137 -2.28 3.03 0.91
N CYS A 138 -2.92 2.04 0.28
CA CYS A 138 -2.53 0.64 0.38
C CYS A 138 -3.04 -0.16 -0.82
N THR A 139 -2.26 -1.13 -1.28
CA THR A 139 -2.71 -2.15 -2.23
C THR A 139 -2.30 -3.54 -1.79
N MET A 140 -3.12 -4.52 -2.10
CA MET A 140 -2.82 -5.94 -1.92
C MET A 140 -2.74 -6.61 -3.29
N ILE A 141 -1.64 -7.29 -3.55
CA ILE A 141 -1.38 -7.96 -4.84
C ILE A 141 -0.94 -9.41 -4.64
N THR A 142 -1.23 -10.27 -5.60
CA THR A 142 -0.62 -11.62 -5.63
C THR A 142 0.87 -11.48 -5.92
N GLY A 143 1.72 -11.83 -4.95
CA GLY A 143 3.16 -11.61 -5.02
C GLY A 143 3.94 -12.63 -5.83
N GLU A 144 3.38 -13.83 -6.04
CA GLU A 144 4.01 -14.94 -6.77
C GLU A 144 3.71 -14.85 -8.28
N ARG A 145 4.20 -13.78 -8.91
CA ARG A 145 4.03 -13.50 -10.34
C ARG A 145 5.38 -13.36 -11.04
N PRO A 146 5.49 -13.68 -12.33
CA PRO A 146 6.63 -13.24 -13.12
C PRO A 146 6.76 -11.72 -13.10
N TYR A 147 7.99 -11.21 -13.08
CA TYR A 147 8.25 -9.77 -12.88
C TYR A 147 7.42 -8.81 -13.75
N PRO A 148 7.26 -9.02 -15.07
CA PRO A 148 6.43 -8.12 -15.88
C PRO A 148 4.96 -8.05 -15.41
N SER A 149 4.42 -9.18 -14.95
CA SER A 149 3.06 -9.23 -14.40
C SER A 149 2.99 -8.59 -13.01
N LEU A 150 4.03 -8.74 -12.19
CA LEU A 150 4.13 -8.12 -10.88
C LEU A 150 4.18 -6.59 -11.00
N LEU A 151 5.03 -6.08 -11.90
CA LEU A 151 5.12 -4.65 -12.19
C LEU A 151 3.80 -4.10 -12.76
N GLY A 152 3.18 -4.81 -13.69
CA GLY A 152 1.92 -4.40 -14.31
C GLY A 152 0.78 -4.28 -13.30
N VAL A 153 0.59 -5.28 -12.43
CA VAL A 153 -0.44 -5.20 -11.38
C VAL A 153 -0.11 -4.10 -10.36
N THR A 154 1.14 -3.93 -9.98
CA THR A 154 1.54 -2.86 -9.05
C THR A 154 1.26 -1.48 -9.65
N ALA A 155 1.57 -1.26 -10.94
CA ALA A 155 1.29 -0.01 -11.63
C ALA A 155 -0.23 0.26 -11.71
N HIS A 156 -1.02 -0.75 -12.00
CA HIS A 156 -2.49 -0.66 -12.03
C HIS A 156 -3.03 -0.25 -10.66
N GLU A 157 -2.74 -1.01 -9.63
CA GLU A 157 -3.24 -0.73 -8.29
C GLU A 157 -2.73 0.61 -7.72
N MET A 158 -1.50 1.00 -8.02
CA MET A 158 -0.97 2.30 -7.60
C MET A 158 -1.68 3.46 -8.32
N SER A 159 -2.07 3.30 -9.58
CA SER A 159 -2.81 4.32 -10.35
C SER A 159 -4.18 4.62 -9.73
N HIS A 160 -4.83 3.64 -9.12
CA HIS A 160 -6.08 3.82 -8.37
C HIS A 160 -5.96 4.82 -7.21
N ALA A 161 -4.75 5.09 -6.71
CA ALA A 161 -4.55 6.14 -5.72
C ALA A 161 -5.02 7.51 -6.20
N TRP A 162 -5.06 7.76 -7.50
CA TRP A 162 -5.61 8.98 -8.13
C TRP A 162 -7.00 8.76 -8.70
N HIS A 163 -7.19 7.71 -9.50
CA HIS A 163 -8.41 7.47 -10.28
C HIS A 163 -9.52 6.79 -9.51
N GLN A 164 -9.44 6.80 -8.22
CA GLN A 164 -10.51 6.49 -7.30
C GLN A 164 -10.29 7.30 -6.01
N HIS A 165 -9.15 7.14 -5.33
CA HIS A 165 -8.99 7.71 -4.00
C HIS A 165 -8.87 9.24 -3.99
N VAL A 166 -8.11 9.86 -4.88
CA VAL A 166 -7.95 11.33 -4.92
C VAL A 166 -9.15 12.00 -5.58
N LEU A 167 -9.63 11.46 -6.71
CA LEU A 167 -10.75 12.03 -7.45
C LEU A 167 -12.11 11.73 -6.82
N ALA A 168 -12.17 10.79 -5.89
CA ALA A 168 -13.37 10.43 -5.13
C ALA A 168 -14.57 10.07 -6.03
N THR A 169 -14.33 9.37 -7.12
CA THR A 169 -15.37 8.90 -8.01
C THR A 169 -16.25 7.85 -7.30
N ASN A 170 -17.52 7.79 -7.67
CA ASN A 170 -18.41 6.76 -7.14
C ASN A 170 -18.28 5.49 -7.99
N GLU A 171 -17.34 4.64 -7.65
CA GLU A 171 -17.04 3.41 -8.38
C GLU A 171 -18.20 2.40 -8.34
N ALA A 172 -19.02 2.40 -7.32
CA ALA A 172 -20.21 1.56 -7.26
C ALA A 172 -21.24 1.89 -8.35
N LYS A 173 -21.26 3.15 -8.83
CA LYS A 173 -22.14 3.61 -9.91
C LYS A 173 -21.43 3.72 -11.25
N HIS A 174 -20.15 4.06 -11.24
CA HIS A 174 -19.37 4.39 -12.42
C HIS A 174 -18.00 3.68 -12.41
N PRO A 175 -17.96 2.32 -12.34
CA PRO A 175 -16.70 1.56 -12.25
C PRO A 175 -15.75 1.83 -13.43
N TRP A 176 -16.27 2.27 -14.59
CA TRP A 176 -15.45 2.63 -15.74
C TRP A 176 -14.60 3.89 -15.51
N MET A 177 -14.99 4.78 -14.59
CA MET A 177 -14.19 5.97 -14.23
C MET A 177 -13.02 5.58 -13.34
N ASP A 178 -13.17 4.55 -12.57
CA ASP A 178 -12.15 3.94 -11.76
C ASP A 178 -11.22 3.10 -12.63
N GLU A 179 -11.68 1.98 -13.12
CA GLU A 179 -10.90 1.00 -13.87
C GLU A 179 -10.39 1.51 -15.22
N GLY A 180 -11.24 2.23 -15.96
CA GLY A 180 -10.89 2.67 -17.32
C GLY A 180 -9.80 3.75 -17.34
N PHE A 181 -9.82 4.72 -16.42
CA PHE A 181 -8.75 5.70 -16.30
C PHE A 181 -7.50 5.10 -15.71
N THR A 182 -7.63 4.21 -14.75
CA THR A 182 -6.51 3.47 -14.18
C THR A 182 -5.80 2.63 -15.25
N GLU A 183 -6.51 1.86 -16.05
CA GLU A 183 -5.94 1.07 -17.14
C GLU A 183 -5.24 1.96 -18.19
N TYR A 184 -5.86 3.09 -18.53
CA TYR A 184 -5.24 4.07 -19.44
C TYR A 184 -3.92 4.61 -18.87
N ALA A 185 -3.91 5.08 -17.63
CA ALA A 185 -2.71 5.62 -17.00
C ALA A 185 -1.62 4.55 -16.83
N THR A 186 -2.00 3.33 -16.43
CA THR A 186 -1.09 2.19 -16.31
C THR A 186 -0.40 1.88 -17.64
N SER A 187 -1.16 1.80 -18.73
CA SER A 187 -0.59 1.48 -20.05
C SER A 187 0.46 2.48 -20.52
N HIS A 188 0.42 3.71 -20.03
CA HIS A 188 1.39 4.77 -20.36
C HIS A 188 2.57 4.83 -19.39
N SER A 189 2.40 4.34 -18.16
CA SER A 189 3.45 4.38 -17.12
C SER A 189 4.51 3.29 -17.28
N ILE A 190 4.18 2.16 -17.92
CA ILE A 190 5.05 0.99 -18.09
C ILE A 190 5.65 0.85 -19.50
N ASN A 191 5.37 1.78 -20.41
CA ASN A 191 5.96 1.90 -21.76
C ASN A 191 7.00 3.01 -21.77
#